data_7785609bc4d7e1a470182766640d88aa
#
_entry.id   7785609bc4d7e1a470182766640d88aa
#
_cell.length_a   1.000
_cell.length_b   1.000
_cell.length_c   1.000
_cell.angle_alpha   90.00
_cell.angle_beta   90.00
_cell.angle_gamma   90.00
#
_symmetry.space_group_name_H-M   'P 1'
#
loop_
_entity.id
_entity.type
_entity.pdbx_description
1 polymer ?
#
loop_
_entity_poly.entity_id
_entity_poly.type
_entity_poly.pdbx_seq_one_letter_code
_entity_poly.pdbx_strand_id
1 'polypeptide(L)'
;MSTLSKPKPSLGVTRSNVPGVLARAGIMEAAIELSPATFPALPIPMAVFLPMIQAAAEAQSAAAARTNGLAALRDTKVDTLWTAMQSLKTYVGGLASVLDATSAASLIQDAGLLVAQAPTRTKLLLSATYAPATGIVHVSVNTLLLVGKRTAKKTTFTYAWSADGGTTWSAGITTAYASLEIPALPPGDYLFRVFATVGKVPGDPTHSVSLTIH
;
A
#
# COMPACT_ATOMS: atom_id res chain seq x y z
N MET A 1 -17.78 6.49 -15.13
CA MET A 1 -16.42 6.60 -15.70
C MET A 1 -15.41 6.54 -14.56
N SER A 2 -14.58 5.51 -14.53
CA SER A 2 -13.52 5.37 -13.54
C SER A 2 -12.41 6.34 -13.93
N THR A 3 -12.16 7.36 -13.10
CA THR A 3 -11.00 8.24 -13.26
C THR A 3 -9.76 7.42 -12.94
N LEU A 4 -9.04 6.97 -13.97
CA LEU A 4 -7.71 6.40 -13.81
C LEU A 4 -6.84 7.40 -13.05
N SER A 5 -6.40 7.04 -11.86
CA SER A 5 -5.52 7.89 -11.08
C SER A 5 -4.20 8.06 -11.86
N LYS A 6 -3.75 9.31 -12.05
CA LYS A 6 -2.50 9.60 -12.77
C LYS A 6 -1.33 8.87 -12.12
N PRO A 7 -0.40 8.32 -12.91
CA PRO A 7 0.79 7.67 -12.40
C PRO A 7 1.65 8.66 -11.60
N LYS A 8 2.24 8.18 -10.50
CA LYS A 8 3.10 8.97 -9.63
C LYS A 8 4.48 8.34 -9.56
N PRO A 9 5.56 9.14 -9.52
CA PRO A 9 6.91 8.60 -9.38
C PRO A 9 7.15 8.04 -7.96
N SER A 10 7.89 6.94 -7.89
CA SER A 10 8.33 6.30 -6.65
C SER A 10 9.82 5.97 -6.73
N LEU A 11 10.55 6.13 -5.65
CA LEU A 11 11.94 5.68 -5.57
C LEU A 11 12.04 4.15 -5.48
N GLY A 12 11.00 3.47 -4.98
CA GLY A 12 10.97 2.02 -4.82
C GLY A 12 11.92 1.46 -3.77
N VAL A 13 12.54 2.34 -2.98
CA VAL A 13 13.47 2.00 -1.90
C VAL A 13 13.15 2.80 -0.66
N THR A 14 13.56 2.32 0.51
CA THR A 14 13.47 3.05 1.79
C THR A 14 14.84 3.64 2.13
N ARG A 15 14.84 4.77 2.85
CA ARG A 15 16.09 5.45 3.30
C ARG A 15 17.01 4.53 4.09
N SER A 16 16.47 3.60 4.87
CA SER A 16 17.24 2.65 5.69
C SER A 16 17.97 1.59 4.86
N ASN A 17 17.55 1.35 3.62
CA ASN A 17 18.22 0.42 2.70
C ASN A 17 19.31 1.16 1.91
N VAL A 18 20.44 1.44 2.55
CA VAL A 18 21.54 2.22 1.95
C VAL A 18 22.04 1.65 0.61
N PRO A 19 22.30 0.33 0.46
CA PRO A 19 22.64 -0.24 -0.84
C PRO A 19 21.58 0.01 -1.91
N GLY A 20 20.31 -0.13 -1.57
CA GLY A 20 19.19 0.15 -2.47
C GLY A 20 19.11 1.63 -2.87
N VAL A 21 19.39 2.55 -1.94
CA VAL A 21 19.45 4.00 -2.21
C VAL A 21 20.54 4.31 -3.21
N LEU A 22 21.75 3.80 -3.02
CA LEU A 22 22.89 3.99 -3.92
C LEU A 22 22.61 3.43 -5.31
N ALA A 23 22.10 2.20 -5.39
CA ALA A 23 21.74 1.58 -6.68
C ALA A 23 20.66 2.40 -7.41
N ARG A 24 19.61 2.84 -6.71
CA ARG A 24 18.55 3.66 -7.30
C ARG A 24 19.06 5.03 -7.76
N ALA A 25 19.92 5.67 -6.98
CA ALA A 25 20.52 6.96 -7.34
C ALA A 25 21.35 6.85 -8.63
N GLY A 26 22.15 5.78 -8.79
CA GLY A 26 22.92 5.54 -10.01
C GLY A 26 22.04 5.28 -11.25
N ILE A 27 20.91 4.55 -11.07
CA ILE A 27 19.93 4.37 -12.16
C ILE A 27 19.30 5.70 -12.56
N MET A 28 18.94 6.56 -11.60
CA MET A 28 18.35 7.88 -11.89
C MET A 28 19.34 8.79 -12.60
N GLU A 29 20.58 8.83 -12.16
CA GLU A 29 21.66 9.63 -12.76
C GLU A 29 21.86 9.21 -14.21
N ALA A 30 22.13 7.94 -14.49
CA ALA A 30 22.36 7.43 -15.83
C ALA A 30 21.15 7.66 -16.77
N ALA A 31 19.93 7.48 -16.27
CA ALA A 31 18.71 7.64 -17.04
C ALA A 31 18.46 9.12 -17.43
N ILE A 32 18.68 10.05 -16.50
CA ILE A 32 18.52 11.49 -16.76
C ILE A 32 19.61 12.01 -17.71
N GLU A 33 20.84 11.53 -17.60
CA GLU A 33 21.93 11.90 -18.52
C GLU A 33 21.70 11.43 -19.96
N LEU A 34 21.02 10.28 -20.15
CA LEU A 34 20.64 9.80 -21.47
C LEU A 34 19.58 10.67 -22.16
N SER A 35 18.83 11.45 -21.42
CA SER A 35 17.70 12.23 -21.95
C SER A 35 17.69 13.69 -21.47
N PRO A 36 18.76 14.47 -21.66
CA PRO A 36 18.87 15.82 -21.09
C PRO A 36 17.81 16.79 -21.64
N ALA A 37 17.35 16.60 -22.87
CA ALA A 37 16.30 17.41 -23.48
C ALA A 37 14.93 17.22 -22.80
N THR A 38 14.68 16.06 -22.21
CA THR A 38 13.44 15.75 -21.48
C THR A 38 13.41 16.40 -20.10
N PHE A 39 14.58 16.65 -19.51
CA PHE A 39 14.72 17.21 -18.15
C PHE A 39 15.54 18.51 -18.14
N PRO A 40 15.02 19.62 -18.75
CA PRO A 40 15.83 20.82 -19.02
C PRO A 40 16.14 21.67 -17.77
N ALA A 41 15.35 21.56 -16.69
CA ALA A 41 15.44 22.43 -15.52
C ALA A 41 15.55 21.63 -14.22
N LEU A 42 16.54 20.75 -14.13
CA LEU A 42 16.76 19.91 -12.96
C LEU A 42 16.98 20.77 -11.69
N PRO A 43 16.32 20.45 -10.57
CA PRO A 43 16.52 21.15 -9.30
C PRO A 43 17.93 20.93 -8.74
N ILE A 44 18.60 19.86 -9.17
CA ILE A 44 19.98 19.53 -8.83
C ILE A 44 20.66 19.09 -10.14
N PRO A 45 21.68 19.83 -10.59
CA PRO A 45 22.48 19.45 -11.76
C PRO A 45 23.12 18.07 -11.56
N MET A 46 23.22 17.27 -12.63
CA MET A 46 23.86 15.94 -12.56
C MET A 46 25.33 16.03 -12.15
N ALA A 47 26.05 17.09 -12.55
CA ALA A 47 27.42 17.38 -12.09
C ALA A 47 27.54 17.53 -10.54
N VAL A 48 26.44 17.83 -9.84
CA VAL A 48 26.39 17.89 -8.36
C VAL A 48 25.86 16.58 -7.79
N PHE A 49 24.93 15.93 -8.48
CA PHE A 49 24.29 14.70 -8.03
C PHE A 49 25.25 13.50 -8.00
N LEU A 50 26.07 13.34 -9.05
CA LEU A 50 27.06 12.25 -9.15
C LEU A 50 28.09 12.27 -8.00
N PRO A 51 28.73 13.40 -7.63
CA PRO A 51 29.58 13.46 -6.45
C PRO A 51 28.86 13.11 -5.13
N MET A 52 27.56 13.38 -4.99
CA MET A 52 26.79 12.98 -3.81
C MET A 52 26.65 11.45 -3.73
N ILE A 53 26.43 10.78 -4.86
CA ILE A 53 26.38 9.30 -4.94
C ILE A 53 27.73 8.73 -4.53
N GLN A 54 28.82 9.24 -5.08
CA GLN A 54 30.18 8.79 -4.78
C GLN A 54 30.54 8.98 -3.31
N ALA A 55 30.26 10.15 -2.74
CA ALA A 55 30.51 10.45 -1.33
C ALA A 55 29.70 9.54 -0.37
N ALA A 56 28.45 9.20 -0.74
CA ALA A 56 27.63 8.29 0.04
C ALA A 56 28.13 6.84 -0.07
N ALA A 57 28.61 6.42 -1.27
CA ALA A 57 29.18 5.09 -1.49
C ALA A 57 30.50 4.90 -0.73
N GLU A 58 31.38 5.90 -0.76
CA GLU A 58 32.63 5.92 0.00
C GLU A 58 32.37 5.84 1.52
N ALA A 59 31.43 6.66 2.02
CA ALA A 59 31.04 6.66 3.41
C ALA A 59 30.43 5.30 3.85
N GLN A 60 29.65 4.67 2.97
CA GLN A 60 29.11 3.33 3.21
C GLN A 60 30.24 2.28 3.30
N SER A 61 31.21 2.32 2.38
CA SER A 61 32.36 1.42 2.38
C SER A 61 33.22 1.60 3.63
N ALA A 62 33.49 2.84 4.02
CA ALA A 62 34.22 3.19 5.24
C ALA A 62 33.50 2.72 6.52
N ALA A 63 32.17 2.89 6.60
CA ALA A 63 31.37 2.45 7.73
C ALA A 63 31.33 0.91 7.84
N ALA A 64 31.43 0.17 6.73
CA ALA A 64 31.52 -1.28 6.72
C ALA A 64 32.81 -1.81 7.40
N ALA A 65 33.87 -1.02 7.43
CA ALA A 65 35.10 -1.32 8.14
C ALA A 65 35.00 -1.20 9.70
N ARG A 66 33.80 -0.88 10.22
CA ARG A 66 33.46 -0.82 11.66
C ARG A 66 34.29 0.17 12.49
N THR A 67 34.83 1.22 11.90
CA THR A 67 35.55 2.27 12.62
C THR A 67 34.55 3.22 13.32
N ASN A 68 34.81 3.58 14.57
CA ASN A 68 33.95 4.47 15.36
C ASN A 68 33.73 5.81 14.65
N GLY A 69 32.47 6.30 14.67
CA GLY A 69 32.07 7.59 14.09
C GLY A 69 31.74 7.56 12.59
N LEU A 70 32.20 6.55 11.84
CA LEU A 70 31.96 6.48 10.38
C LEU A 70 30.50 6.16 10.04
N ALA A 71 29.75 5.52 10.94
CA ALA A 71 28.31 5.28 10.75
C ALA A 71 27.52 6.61 10.69
N ALA A 72 27.82 7.55 11.58
CA ALA A 72 27.17 8.87 11.58
C ALA A 72 27.51 9.68 10.32
N LEU A 73 28.76 9.61 9.85
CA LEU A 73 29.17 10.24 8.60
C LEU A 73 28.43 9.65 7.39
N ARG A 74 28.34 8.30 7.31
CA ARG A 74 27.55 7.61 6.31
C ARG A 74 26.10 8.10 6.31
N ASP A 75 25.46 8.12 7.49
CA ASP A 75 24.06 8.52 7.61
C ASP A 75 23.83 9.96 7.13
N THR A 76 24.74 10.88 7.45
CA THR A 76 24.69 12.25 6.94
C THR A 76 24.82 12.32 5.42
N LYS A 77 25.74 11.56 4.82
CA LYS A 77 25.91 11.53 3.35
C LYS A 77 24.72 10.89 2.63
N VAL A 78 24.20 9.80 3.20
CA VAL A 78 22.98 9.14 2.69
C VAL A 78 21.76 10.07 2.80
N ASP A 79 21.63 10.86 3.86
CA ASP A 79 20.55 11.83 4.02
C ASP A 79 20.61 12.94 2.98
N THR A 80 21.81 13.45 2.72
CA THR A 80 22.02 14.46 1.68
C THR A 80 21.61 13.89 0.30
N LEU A 81 22.07 12.69 -0.03
CA LEU A 81 21.69 11.99 -1.26
C LEU A 81 20.19 11.72 -1.34
N TRP A 82 19.59 11.23 -0.24
CA TRP A 82 18.15 10.97 -0.16
C TRP A 82 17.31 12.21 -0.42
N THR A 83 17.69 13.35 0.17
CA THR A 83 17.01 14.63 -0.06
C THR A 83 17.11 15.07 -1.52
N ALA A 84 18.28 14.89 -2.13
CA ALA A 84 18.47 15.15 -3.55
C ALA A 84 17.57 14.28 -4.44
N MET A 85 17.51 12.98 -4.16
CA MET A 85 16.61 12.04 -4.86
C MET A 85 15.13 12.42 -4.71
N GLN A 86 14.70 12.86 -3.52
CA GLN A 86 13.32 13.31 -3.30
C GLN A 86 13.01 14.58 -4.11
N SER A 87 13.96 15.51 -4.22
CA SER A 87 13.82 16.73 -5.03
C SER A 87 13.66 16.38 -6.52
N LEU A 88 14.51 15.49 -7.04
CA LEU A 88 14.41 14.99 -8.41
C LEU A 88 13.07 14.26 -8.65
N LYS A 89 12.66 13.39 -7.73
CA LYS A 89 11.36 12.71 -7.82
C LYS A 89 10.19 13.70 -7.88
N THR A 90 10.23 14.75 -7.06
CA THR A 90 9.18 15.79 -7.03
C THR A 90 9.15 16.56 -8.35
N TYR A 91 10.30 16.91 -8.91
CA TYR A 91 10.43 17.56 -10.20
C TYR A 91 9.83 16.70 -11.32
N VAL A 92 10.23 15.42 -11.42
CA VAL A 92 9.68 14.48 -12.41
C VAL A 92 8.17 14.32 -12.21
N GLY A 93 7.69 14.27 -10.97
CA GLY A 93 6.26 14.23 -10.65
C GLY A 93 5.51 15.48 -11.14
N GLY A 94 6.11 16.64 -11.04
CA GLY A 94 5.58 17.89 -11.60
C GLY A 94 5.43 17.82 -13.11
N LEU A 95 6.47 17.40 -13.84
CA LEU A 95 6.43 17.20 -15.29
C LEU A 95 5.37 16.17 -15.70
N ALA A 96 5.31 15.02 -15.01
CA ALA A 96 4.35 13.96 -15.30
C ALA A 96 2.89 14.40 -15.03
N SER A 97 2.66 15.35 -14.13
CA SER A 97 1.31 15.79 -13.76
C SER A 97 0.53 16.46 -14.87
N VAL A 98 1.21 17.06 -15.85
CA VAL A 98 0.61 17.76 -16.99
C VAL A 98 0.38 16.87 -18.21
N LEU A 99 0.93 15.64 -18.20
CA LEU A 99 0.84 14.67 -19.29
C LEU A 99 -0.38 13.75 -19.12
N ASP A 100 -0.73 13.02 -20.18
CA ASP A 100 -1.65 11.88 -20.11
C ASP A 100 -1.01 10.70 -19.34
N ALA A 101 -1.81 9.69 -18.96
CA ALA A 101 -1.34 8.60 -18.10
C ALA A 101 -0.21 7.77 -18.72
N THR A 102 -0.23 7.56 -20.03
CA THR A 102 0.78 6.75 -20.74
C THR A 102 2.09 7.50 -20.84
N SER A 103 2.05 8.75 -21.32
CA SER A 103 3.22 9.63 -21.43
C SER A 103 3.84 9.95 -20.07
N ALA A 104 3.01 10.13 -19.04
CA ALA A 104 3.47 10.33 -17.66
C ALA A 104 4.21 9.09 -17.13
N ALA A 105 3.71 7.87 -17.40
CA ALA A 105 4.38 6.64 -17.00
C ALA A 105 5.74 6.47 -17.71
N SER A 106 5.80 6.73 -19.01
CA SER A 106 7.06 6.71 -19.78
C SER A 106 8.06 7.71 -19.21
N LEU A 107 7.67 8.97 -19.02
CA LEU A 107 8.54 10.02 -18.46
C LEU A 107 9.13 9.63 -17.10
N ILE A 108 8.32 9.00 -16.22
CA ILE A 108 8.77 8.53 -14.92
C ILE A 108 9.84 7.44 -15.06
N GLN A 109 9.65 6.51 -16.01
CA GLN A 109 10.61 5.43 -16.29
C GLN A 109 11.89 5.98 -16.94
N ASP A 110 11.77 6.95 -17.85
CA ASP A 110 12.89 7.63 -18.50
C ASP A 110 13.77 8.41 -17.51
N ALA A 111 13.24 8.75 -16.33
CA ALA A 111 14.00 9.31 -15.21
C ALA A 111 14.61 8.24 -14.28
N GLY A 112 14.53 6.96 -14.62
CA GLY A 112 14.99 5.86 -13.78
C GLY A 112 14.16 5.65 -12.51
N LEU A 113 12.94 6.23 -12.43
CA LEU A 113 12.02 6.08 -11.33
C LEU A 113 11.02 4.95 -11.59
N LEU A 114 10.41 4.44 -10.53
CA LEU A 114 9.31 3.49 -10.65
C LEU A 114 7.97 4.23 -10.71
N VAL A 115 7.06 3.70 -11.50
CA VAL A 115 5.66 4.15 -11.46
C VAL A 115 5.01 3.55 -10.21
N ALA A 116 4.58 4.41 -9.29
CA ALA A 116 3.85 3.96 -8.12
C ALA A 116 2.51 3.37 -8.56
N GLN A 117 2.33 2.10 -8.33
CA GLN A 117 1.02 1.48 -8.44
C GLN A 117 0.16 1.98 -7.27
N ALA A 118 -0.99 2.57 -7.58
CA ALA A 118 -1.97 2.82 -6.55
C ALA A 118 -2.31 1.47 -5.90
N PRO A 119 -2.21 1.33 -4.56
CA PRO A 119 -2.61 0.09 -3.93
C PRO A 119 -4.07 -0.15 -4.30
N THR A 120 -4.33 -1.22 -5.04
CA THR A 120 -5.69 -1.67 -5.34
C THR A 120 -6.26 -2.24 -4.04
N ARG A 121 -6.66 -1.35 -3.14
CA ARG A 121 -7.42 -1.75 -1.96
C ARG A 121 -8.83 -2.08 -2.44
N THR A 122 -9.03 -3.31 -2.86
CA THR A 122 -10.36 -3.86 -3.00
C THR A 122 -10.94 -3.92 -1.60
N LYS A 123 -11.79 -2.96 -1.27
CA LYS A 123 -12.53 -3.00 -0.01
C LYS A 123 -13.51 -4.15 -0.13
N LEU A 124 -13.21 -5.27 0.51
CA LEU A 124 -14.12 -6.38 0.58
C LEU A 124 -15.39 -5.94 1.31
N LEU A 125 -16.55 -6.38 0.80
CA LEU A 125 -17.83 -6.13 1.45
C LEU A 125 -17.89 -6.86 2.80
N LEU A 126 -17.42 -8.11 2.81
CA LEU A 126 -17.35 -8.98 3.96
C LEU A 126 -15.95 -9.62 4.01
N SER A 127 -15.39 -9.75 5.20
CA SER A 127 -14.10 -10.40 5.46
C SER A 127 -14.24 -11.31 6.68
N ALA A 128 -13.70 -12.52 6.59
CA ALA A 128 -13.57 -13.45 7.71
C ALA A 128 -12.10 -13.88 7.81
N THR A 129 -11.55 -13.86 9.03
CA THR A 129 -10.17 -14.26 9.33
C THR A 129 -10.13 -15.11 10.59
N TYR A 130 -9.28 -16.13 10.61
CA TYR A 130 -9.05 -16.99 11.77
C TYR A 130 -7.75 -16.61 12.46
N ALA A 131 -7.78 -16.51 13.78
CA ALA A 131 -6.61 -16.29 14.62
C ALA A 131 -6.24 -17.60 15.35
N PRO A 132 -5.29 -18.40 14.84
CA PRO A 132 -4.97 -19.73 15.37
C PRO A 132 -4.53 -19.72 16.84
N ALA A 133 -3.85 -18.66 17.28
CA ALA A 133 -3.36 -18.52 18.65
C ALA A 133 -4.50 -18.41 19.70
N THR A 134 -5.66 -17.92 19.30
CA THR A 134 -6.82 -17.71 20.21
C THR A 134 -8.02 -18.56 19.85
N GLY A 135 -8.02 -19.24 18.68
CA GLY A 135 -9.16 -20.00 18.18
C GLY A 135 -10.37 -19.13 17.78
N ILE A 136 -10.15 -17.82 17.61
CA ILE A 136 -11.21 -16.85 17.34
C ILE A 136 -11.33 -16.58 15.85
N VAL A 137 -12.56 -16.56 15.34
CA VAL A 137 -12.87 -16.07 13.99
C VAL A 137 -13.34 -14.63 14.07
N HIS A 138 -12.64 -13.72 13.40
CA HIS A 138 -13.04 -12.33 13.25
C HIS A 138 -13.78 -12.15 11.93
N VAL A 139 -15.04 -11.75 11.99
CA VAL A 139 -15.86 -11.41 10.83
C VAL A 139 -16.11 -9.92 10.82
N SER A 140 -15.80 -9.24 9.72
CA SER A 140 -16.02 -7.79 9.59
C SER A 140 -16.71 -7.45 8.28
N VAL A 141 -17.57 -6.42 8.32
CA VAL A 141 -18.33 -5.95 7.15
C VAL A 141 -18.01 -4.48 6.89
N ASN A 142 -17.89 -4.13 5.61
CA ASN A 142 -17.74 -2.74 5.19
C ASN A 142 -19.10 -2.04 5.16
N THR A 143 -19.42 -1.34 6.23
CA THR A 143 -20.71 -0.64 6.40
C THR A 143 -21.02 0.32 5.25
N LEU A 144 -19.98 1.02 4.72
CA LEU A 144 -20.17 1.98 3.65
C LEU A 144 -20.61 1.32 2.33
N LEU A 145 -20.08 0.12 2.03
CA LEU A 145 -20.45 -0.66 0.85
C LEU A 145 -21.81 -1.33 1.01
N LEU A 146 -22.15 -1.77 2.23
CA LEU A 146 -23.37 -2.51 2.50
C LEU A 146 -24.60 -1.59 2.63
N VAL A 147 -24.50 -0.49 3.36
CA VAL A 147 -25.66 0.36 3.70
C VAL A 147 -25.53 1.82 3.26
N GLY A 148 -24.36 2.23 2.71
CA GLY A 148 -24.11 3.60 2.29
C GLY A 148 -23.92 4.59 3.45
N LYS A 149 -23.64 5.85 3.10
CA LYS A 149 -23.26 6.90 4.07
C LYS A 149 -24.38 7.35 5.01
N ARG A 150 -25.65 7.24 4.61
CA ARG A 150 -26.77 7.87 5.32
C ARG A 150 -27.38 7.07 6.45
N THR A 151 -27.08 5.78 6.54
CA THR A 151 -27.84 4.85 7.39
C THR A 151 -27.02 4.24 8.53
N ALA A 152 -25.73 4.57 8.65
CA ALA A 152 -24.82 3.99 9.63
C ALA A 152 -25.26 4.11 11.10
N LYS A 153 -26.06 5.15 11.46
CA LYS A 153 -26.45 5.43 12.86
C LYS A 153 -27.59 4.56 13.42
N LYS A 154 -28.30 3.80 12.57
CA LYS A 154 -29.46 2.96 12.96
C LYS A 154 -29.39 1.58 12.33
N THR A 155 -28.20 1.06 12.13
CA THR A 155 -27.98 -0.23 11.47
C THR A 155 -27.55 -1.26 12.50
N THR A 156 -28.18 -2.42 12.47
CA THR A 156 -27.70 -3.62 13.16
C THR A 156 -27.27 -4.65 12.12
N PHE A 157 -26.30 -5.48 12.49
CA PHE A 157 -25.73 -6.51 11.64
C PHE A 157 -26.00 -7.87 12.25
N THR A 158 -26.57 -8.78 11.49
CA THR A 158 -26.76 -10.18 11.88
C THR A 158 -25.77 -11.03 11.12
N TYR A 159 -24.85 -11.65 11.85
CA TYR A 159 -23.81 -12.52 11.35
C TYR A 159 -24.28 -13.96 11.43
N ALA A 160 -24.26 -14.69 10.32
CA ALA A 160 -24.61 -16.11 10.27
C ALA A 160 -23.49 -16.89 9.56
N TRP A 161 -23.28 -18.14 9.96
CA TRP A 161 -22.31 -19.03 9.36
C TRP A 161 -22.92 -20.41 9.10
N SER A 162 -22.30 -21.12 8.17
CA SER A 162 -22.69 -22.45 7.74
C SER A 162 -21.45 -23.34 7.68
N ALA A 163 -21.56 -24.58 8.15
CA ALA A 163 -20.51 -25.60 8.08
C ALA A 163 -20.78 -26.66 6.99
N ASP A 164 -21.87 -26.53 6.23
CA ASP A 164 -22.35 -27.52 5.24
C ASP A 164 -22.48 -26.92 3.84
N GLY A 165 -21.60 -25.99 3.48
CA GLY A 165 -21.59 -25.35 2.16
C GLY A 165 -22.78 -24.43 1.89
N GLY A 166 -23.45 -23.94 2.94
CA GLY A 166 -24.57 -22.99 2.81
C GLY A 166 -25.94 -23.62 2.79
N THR A 167 -26.04 -24.93 3.05
CA THR A 167 -27.33 -25.65 3.11
C THR A 167 -28.11 -25.24 4.36
N THR A 168 -27.45 -25.24 5.51
CA THR A 168 -28.02 -24.74 6.77
C THR A 168 -27.20 -23.58 7.33
N TRP A 169 -27.85 -22.66 8.03
CA TRP A 169 -27.22 -21.46 8.59
C TRP A 169 -27.51 -21.39 10.10
N SER A 170 -26.52 -20.94 10.86
CA SER A 170 -26.70 -20.65 12.28
C SER A 170 -27.84 -19.65 12.52
N ALA A 171 -28.40 -19.63 13.71
CA ALA A 171 -29.45 -18.67 14.10
C ALA A 171 -29.03 -17.20 13.96
N GLY A 172 -27.74 -16.95 13.80
CA GLY A 172 -27.15 -15.63 13.64
C GLY A 172 -26.99 -14.86 14.94
N ILE A 173 -25.95 -14.04 14.99
CA ILE A 173 -25.69 -13.12 16.11
C ILE A 173 -25.93 -11.70 15.61
N THR A 174 -26.82 -10.97 16.28
CA THR A 174 -27.15 -9.58 15.93
C THR A 174 -26.42 -8.61 16.84
N THR A 175 -25.70 -7.65 16.25
CA THR A 175 -24.97 -6.61 16.95
C THR A 175 -25.07 -5.27 16.21
N ALA A 176 -24.79 -4.18 16.91
CA ALA A 176 -24.66 -2.85 16.31
C ALA A 176 -23.27 -2.59 15.70
N TYR A 177 -22.31 -3.50 15.93
CA TYR A 177 -20.94 -3.36 15.46
C TYR A 177 -20.75 -4.00 14.09
N ALA A 178 -19.93 -3.35 13.26
CA ALA A 178 -19.55 -3.84 11.92
C ALA A 178 -18.52 -4.98 11.97
N SER A 179 -18.21 -5.50 13.16
CA SER A 179 -17.35 -6.65 13.37
C SER A 179 -17.90 -7.52 14.48
N LEU A 180 -17.64 -8.84 14.37
CA LEU A 180 -18.00 -9.85 15.36
C LEU A 180 -16.83 -10.80 15.55
N GLU A 181 -16.57 -11.15 16.81
CA GLU A 181 -15.67 -12.23 17.20
C GLU A 181 -16.49 -13.46 17.53
N ILE A 182 -16.22 -14.56 16.85
CA ILE A 182 -16.88 -15.84 17.07
C ILE A 182 -15.86 -16.78 17.70
N PRO A 183 -16.03 -17.15 19.00
CA PRO A 183 -15.09 -18.05 19.66
C PRO A 183 -15.33 -19.50 19.25
N ALA A 184 -14.22 -20.26 19.22
CA ALA A 184 -14.19 -21.73 19.26
C ALA A 184 -15.12 -22.47 18.26
N LEU A 185 -15.06 -22.09 16.98
CA LEU A 185 -15.66 -22.94 15.97
C LEU A 185 -14.77 -24.21 15.77
N PRO A 186 -15.37 -25.41 15.65
CA PRO A 186 -14.60 -26.63 15.32
C PRO A 186 -13.78 -26.49 14.03
N PRO A 187 -12.70 -27.25 13.86
CA PRO A 187 -12.00 -27.33 12.57
C PRO A 187 -12.94 -27.73 11.45
N GLY A 188 -12.79 -27.08 10.28
CA GLY A 188 -13.64 -27.33 9.12
C GLY A 188 -13.77 -26.12 8.20
N ASP A 189 -14.51 -26.30 7.10
CA ASP A 189 -14.79 -25.26 6.13
C ASP A 189 -16.11 -24.56 6.46
N TYR A 190 -16.04 -23.25 6.56
CA TYR A 190 -17.18 -22.41 6.92
C TYR A 190 -17.47 -21.37 5.84
N LEU A 191 -18.75 -21.09 5.66
CA LEU A 191 -19.24 -19.92 4.92
C LEU A 191 -19.82 -18.90 5.93
N PHE A 192 -19.48 -17.63 5.76
CA PHE A 192 -19.99 -16.53 6.56
C PHE A 192 -20.80 -15.58 5.70
N ARG A 193 -21.91 -15.08 6.20
CA ARG A 193 -22.72 -14.01 5.59
C ARG A 193 -23.23 -13.04 6.64
N VAL A 194 -23.57 -11.84 6.18
CA VAL A 194 -24.08 -10.77 7.08
C VAL A 194 -25.33 -10.16 6.46
N PHE A 195 -26.31 -9.89 7.30
CA PHE A 195 -27.49 -9.09 6.96
C PHE A 195 -27.38 -7.74 7.67
N ALA A 196 -27.72 -6.66 6.97
CA ALA A 196 -27.86 -5.36 7.61
C ALA A 196 -29.34 -5.03 7.76
N THR A 197 -29.75 -4.68 8.98
CA THR A 197 -31.09 -4.17 9.25
C THR A 197 -31.00 -2.67 9.52
N VAL A 198 -31.59 -1.86 8.65
CA VAL A 198 -31.61 -0.40 8.76
C VAL A 198 -32.94 0.04 9.35
N GLY A 199 -32.90 0.57 10.58
CA GLY A 199 -34.11 0.88 11.33
C GLY A 199 -34.88 -0.40 11.67
N LYS A 200 -35.96 -0.71 10.96
CA LYS A 200 -36.76 -1.94 11.11
C LYS A 200 -36.81 -2.79 9.83
N VAL A 201 -36.10 -2.38 8.79
CA VAL A 201 -36.16 -3.04 7.48
C VAL A 201 -34.92 -3.92 7.34
N PRO A 202 -35.07 -5.27 7.28
CA PRO A 202 -33.97 -6.16 6.99
C PRO A 202 -33.56 -6.01 5.50
N GLY A 203 -32.24 -6.00 5.26
CA GLY A 203 -31.68 -6.05 3.93
C GLY A 203 -31.36 -7.48 3.48
N ASP A 204 -30.98 -7.61 2.23
CA ASP A 204 -30.53 -8.90 1.68
C ASP A 204 -29.20 -9.38 2.31
N PRO A 205 -28.95 -10.70 2.35
CA PRO A 205 -27.68 -11.23 2.80
C PRO A 205 -26.55 -10.79 1.86
N THR A 206 -25.38 -10.56 2.41
CA THR A 206 -24.14 -10.41 1.60
C THR A 206 -23.84 -11.71 0.85
N HIS A 207 -23.02 -11.63 -0.21
CA HIS A 207 -22.34 -12.80 -0.71
C HIS A 207 -21.54 -13.45 0.42
N SER A 208 -21.53 -14.79 0.46
CA SER A 208 -20.79 -15.51 1.49
C SER A 208 -19.28 -15.47 1.23
N VAL A 209 -18.53 -15.50 2.32
CA VAL A 209 -17.06 -15.62 2.29
C VAL A 209 -16.69 -16.93 2.97
N SER A 210 -15.82 -17.71 2.32
CA SER A 210 -15.31 -18.98 2.85
C SER A 210 -14.09 -18.77 3.74
N LEU A 211 -13.97 -19.61 4.77
CA LEU A 211 -12.82 -19.67 5.68
C LEU A 211 -12.64 -21.11 6.17
N THR A 212 -11.41 -21.62 6.05
CA THR A 212 -11.02 -22.92 6.63
C THR A 212 -10.40 -22.70 8.00
N ILE A 213 -10.85 -23.45 9.00
CA ILE A 213 -10.35 -23.47 10.38
C ILE A 213 -9.58 -24.77 10.58
N HIS A 214 -8.35 -24.68 11.06
CA HIS A 214 -7.43 -25.80 11.29
C HIS A 214 -7.21 -26.11 12.75
#